data_7b0ab40a093fc0020ceec2bc492f307b
#
_entry.id   7b0ab40a093fc0020ceec2bc492f307b
#
_cell.length_a   1.000
_cell.length_b   1.000
_cell.length_c   1.000
_cell.angle_alpha   90.00
_cell.angle_beta   90.00
_cell.angle_gamma   90.00
#
_symmetry.space_group_name_H-M   'P 1'
#
loop_
_entity.id
_entity.type
_entity.pdbx_description
1 polymer ?
#
loop_
_entity_poly.entity_id
_entity_poly.type
_entity_poly.pdbx_seq_one_letter_code
_entity_poly.pdbx_strand_id
1 'polypeptide(L)'
;MASVSLGIWSAVGSRCERAGETGISHFLEHMLFKGTPLRSAARISQEVEGLGGYINACTSEESTCYHARAHAGHAAKLMDVLADMYLNPVFDRQEITRERRVIKEEIAMTLDQPSQHVLELSDESLWPGQPLGRSIAGDERTLNRTRRRELAGFHARHYVSGS
;
A
#
# COMPACT_ATOMS: atom_id res chain seq x y z
N MET A 1 -19.62 10.45 21.59
CA MET A 1 -18.23 9.95 21.79
C MET A 1 -17.30 10.72 20.87
N ALA A 2 -16.17 11.23 21.38
CA ALA A 2 -15.17 11.90 20.56
C ALA A 2 -14.32 10.86 19.81
N SER A 3 -14.22 10.94 18.50
CA SER A 3 -13.35 10.10 17.67
C SER A 3 -12.26 10.95 17.01
N VAL A 4 -11.14 10.32 16.69
CA VAL A 4 -10.04 10.88 15.90
C VAL A 4 -9.80 10.01 14.67
N SER A 5 -9.52 10.66 13.55
CA SER A 5 -8.97 10.01 12.34
C SER A 5 -7.63 10.63 12.05
N LEU A 6 -6.62 9.80 11.88
CA LEU A 6 -5.24 10.19 11.55
C LEU A 6 -4.84 9.56 10.24
N GLY A 7 -4.06 10.26 9.43
CA GLY A 7 -3.55 9.75 8.18
C GLY A 7 -2.14 10.23 7.88
N ILE A 8 -1.33 9.38 7.29
CA ILE A 8 -0.05 9.71 6.68
C ILE A 8 -0.24 9.60 5.17
N TRP A 9 0.01 10.72 4.48
CA TRP A 9 -0.11 10.83 3.04
C TRP A 9 1.27 10.95 2.42
N SER A 10 1.50 10.15 1.40
CA SER A 10 2.68 10.22 0.55
C SER A 10 2.24 10.65 -0.86
N ALA A 11 2.90 11.64 -1.45
CA ALA A 11 2.66 12.05 -2.85
C ALA A 11 3.31 11.05 -3.83
N VAL A 12 3.05 9.78 -3.62
CA VAL A 12 3.61 8.64 -4.36
C VAL A 12 2.52 7.63 -4.67
N GLY A 13 2.33 7.34 -5.94
CA GLY A 13 1.39 6.35 -6.45
C GLY A 13 1.94 5.71 -7.73
N SER A 14 1.08 5.03 -8.49
CA SER A 14 1.50 4.30 -9.71
C SER A 14 2.16 5.20 -10.76
N ARG A 15 1.83 6.50 -10.77
CA ARG A 15 2.47 7.51 -11.65
C ARG A 15 3.96 7.68 -11.39
N CYS A 16 4.43 7.42 -10.17
CA CYS A 16 5.85 7.55 -9.78
C CYS A 16 6.68 6.30 -10.15
N GLU A 17 6.04 5.24 -10.63
CA GLU A 17 6.68 3.98 -10.96
C GLU A 17 7.44 4.05 -12.29
N ARG A 18 8.65 3.53 -12.31
CA ARG A 18 9.45 3.39 -13.51
C ARG A 18 8.94 2.23 -14.38
N ALA A 19 9.37 2.20 -15.63
CA ALA A 19 9.18 1.01 -16.48
C ALA A 19 9.77 -0.23 -15.77
N GLY A 20 8.94 -1.24 -15.55
CA GLY A 20 9.33 -2.47 -14.83
C GLY A 20 9.11 -2.45 -13.31
N GLU A 21 8.61 -1.35 -12.74
CA GLU A 21 8.17 -1.22 -11.34
C GLU A 21 6.64 -1.23 -11.22
N THR A 22 5.89 -1.47 -12.29
CA THR A 22 4.42 -1.40 -12.30
C THR A 22 3.80 -2.25 -11.18
N GLY A 23 2.97 -1.63 -10.36
CA GLY A 23 2.32 -2.24 -9.19
C GLY A 23 3.15 -2.22 -7.90
N ILE A 24 4.36 -1.61 -7.90
CA ILE A 24 5.21 -1.61 -6.70
C ILE A 24 4.65 -0.72 -5.60
N SER A 25 3.92 0.36 -5.93
CA SER A 25 3.28 1.25 -4.96
C SER A 25 2.20 0.50 -4.18
N HIS A 26 1.34 -0.22 -4.87
CA HIS A 26 0.31 -1.05 -4.29
C HIS A 26 0.91 -2.23 -3.50
N PHE A 27 1.92 -2.88 -4.02
CA PHE A 27 2.62 -3.94 -3.29
C PHE A 27 3.26 -3.40 -2.00
N LEU A 28 3.83 -2.21 -2.05
CA LEU A 28 4.40 -1.56 -0.87
C LEU A 28 3.32 -1.24 0.17
N GLU A 29 2.14 -0.80 -0.26
CA GLU A 29 0.99 -0.59 0.62
C GLU A 29 0.70 -1.84 1.45
N HIS A 30 0.53 -3.00 0.80
CA HIS A 30 0.33 -4.29 1.49
C HIS A 30 1.45 -4.60 2.47
N MET A 31 2.70 -4.37 2.06
CA MET A 31 3.86 -4.76 2.85
C MET A 31 4.06 -3.93 4.12
N LEU A 32 3.56 -2.69 4.19
CA LEU A 32 3.65 -1.88 5.40
C LEU A 32 2.83 -2.46 6.56
N PHE A 33 1.79 -3.25 6.27
CA PHE A 33 1.01 -3.97 7.29
C PHE A 33 1.67 -5.27 7.76
N LYS A 34 2.75 -5.72 7.14
CA LYS A 34 3.36 -7.05 7.39
C LYS A 34 4.47 -7.04 8.42
N GLY A 35 4.63 -5.95 9.15
CA GLY A 35 5.46 -5.84 10.34
C GLY A 35 6.60 -4.86 10.24
N THR A 36 7.05 -4.50 11.44
CA THR A 36 8.20 -3.64 11.73
C THR A 36 9.16 -4.40 12.66
N PRO A 37 10.34 -3.86 12.98
CA PRO A 37 11.19 -4.44 14.02
C PRO A 37 10.54 -4.49 15.41
N LEU A 38 9.53 -3.63 15.64
CA LEU A 38 8.84 -3.52 16.94
C LEU A 38 7.53 -4.29 16.99
N ARG A 39 6.88 -4.53 15.82
CA ARG A 39 5.52 -5.08 15.73
C ARG A 39 5.42 -6.13 14.64
N SER A 40 4.91 -7.31 14.96
CA SER A 40 4.46 -8.26 13.94
C SER A 40 3.17 -7.74 13.27
N ALA A 41 2.81 -8.29 12.10
CA ALA A 41 1.54 -7.97 11.42
C ALA A 41 0.32 -8.14 12.35
N ALA A 42 0.26 -9.25 13.09
CA ALA A 42 -0.81 -9.51 14.06
C ALA A 42 -0.84 -8.45 15.17
N ARG A 43 0.32 -8.00 15.63
CA ARG A 43 0.40 -6.98 16.69
C ARG A 43 -0.06 -5.61 16.18
N ILE A 44 0.23 -5.25 14.94
CA ILE A 44 -0.28 -4.01 14.33
C ILE A 44 -1.81 -3.98 14.38
N SER A 45 -2.48 -5.04 13.89
CA SER A 45 -3.94 -5.16 13.93
C SER A 45 -4.46 -5.14 15.37
N GLN A 46 -3.88 -5.94 16.28
CA GLN A 46 -4.30 -6.02 17.68
C GLN A 46 -4.17 -4.69 18.42
N GLU A 47 -3.09 -3.92 18.18
CA GLU A 47 -2.90 -2.63 18.86
C GLU A 47 -3.91 -1.58 18.42
N VAL A 48 -4.44 -1.64 17.19
CA VAL A 48 -5.46 -0.70 16.69
C VAL A 48 -6.88 -1.21 16.97
N GLU A 49 -7.18 -2.45 16.60
CA GLU A 49 -8.50 -3.06 16.76
C GLU A 49 -8.86 -3.25 18.24
N GLY A 50 -7.87 -3.58 19.09
CA GLY A 50 -8.05 -3.69 20.54
C GLY A 50 -8.43 -2.37 21.22
N LEU A 51 -8.25 -1.22 20.55
CA LEU A 51 -8.74 0.09 20.97
C LEU A 51 -10.15 0.41 20.41
N GLY A 52 -10.83 -0.57 19.80
CA GLY A 52 -12.05 -0.33 19.03
C GLY A 52 -11.80 0.52 17.79
N GLY A 53 -10.57 0.51 17.28
CA GLY A 53 -10.11 1.28 16.13
C GLY A 53 -10.19 0.51 14.83
N TYR A 54 -9.85 1.21 13.76
CA TYR A 54 -9.76 0.70 12.40
C TYR A 54 -8.52 1.29 11.74
N ILE A 55 -7.81 0.49 10.97
CA ILE A 55 -6.65 0.91 10.18
C ILE A 55 -6.79 0.39 8.75
N ASN A 56 -6.47 1.24 7.78
CA ASN A 56 -6.47 0.87 6.36
C ASN A 56 -5.50 1.74 5.57
N ALA A 57 -5.34 1.42 4.29
CA ALA A 57 -4.61 2.24 3.34
C ALA A 57 -5.31 2.24 1.98
N CYS A 58 -4.90 3.13 1.12
CA CYS A 58 -5.28 3.15 -0.29
C CYS A 58 -4.18 3.76 -1.13
N THR A 59 -3.92 3.15 -2.28
CA THR A 59 -3.02 3.64 -3.32
C THR A 59 -3.83 4.14 -4.50
N SER A 60 -3.49 5.32 -4.99
CA SER A 60 -3.97 5.88 -6.25
C SER A 60 -2.80 6.08 -7.23
N GLU A 61 -3.08 6.72 -8.33
CA GLU A 61 -2.06 7.06 -9.32
C GLU A 61 -1.03 8.07 -8.77
N GLU A 62 -1.45 9.00 -7.92
CA GLU A 62 -0.62 10.12 -7.47
C GLU A 62 -0.27 10.07 -5.98
N SER A 63 -0.97 9.27 -5.19
CA SER A 63 -0.77 9.25 -3.74
C SER A 63 -1.06 7.89 -3.12
N THR A 64 -0.41 7.64 -1.98
CA THR A 64 -0.75 6.53 -1.08
C THR A 64 -1.06 7.09 0.31
N CYS A 65 -2.17 6.66 0.89
CA CYS A 65 -2.64 7.09 2.20
C CYS A 65 -2.72 5.90 3.15
N TYR A 66 -2.15 6.04 4.33
CA TYR A 66 -2.30 5.11 5.46
C TYR A 66 -3.08 5.84 6.55
N HIS A 67 -4.22 5.31 6.96
CA HIS A 67 -5.08 5.99 7.91
C HIS A 67 -5.61 5.05 9.00
N ALA A 68 -5.85 5.62 10.17
CA ALA A 68 -6.44 4.91 11.28
C ALA A 68 -7.45 5.80 12.00
N ARG A 69 -8.45 5.17 12.60
CA ARG A 69 -9.50 5.83 13.37
C ARG A 69 -9.76 5.09 14.67
N ALA A 70 -9.91 5.82 15.77
CA ALA A 70 -10.34 5.30 17.07
C ALA A 70 -10.95 6.39 17.94
N HIS A 71 -11.20 6.08 19.23
CA HIS A 71 -11.55 7.10 20.23
C HIS A 71 -10.41 8.13 20.38
N ALA A 72 -10.77 9.41 20.54
CA ALA A 72 -9.82 10.53 20.56
C ALA A 72 -8.69 10.38 21.62
N GLY A 73 -8.98 9.73 22.74
CA GLY A 73 -7.99 9.45 23.78
C GLY A 73 -6.82 8.55 23.33
N HIS A 74 -6.95 7.88 22.18
CA HIS A 74 -5.94 6.98 21.65
C HIS A 74 -5.12 7.57 20.48
N ALA A 75 -5.25 8.88 20.21
CA ALA A 75 -4.57 9.54 19.08
C ALA A 75 -3.06 9.31 19.05
N ALA A 76 -2.37 9.46 20.18
CA ALA A 76 -0.93 9.26 20.28
C ALA A 76 -0.54 7.81 19.95
N LYS A 77 -1.31 6.83 20.39
CA LYS A 77 -1.07 5.41 20.11
C LYS A 77 -1.29 5.07 18.63
N LEU A 78 -2.35 5.62 18.03
CA LEU A 78 -2.59 5.46 16.58
C LEU A 78 -1.46 6.04 15.75
N MET A 79 -0.99 7.24 16.10
CA MET A 79 0.11 7.89 15.39
C MET A 79 1.40 7.08 15.55
N ASP A 80 1.70 6.54 16.72
CA ASP A 80 2.85 5.69 16.97
C ASP A 80 2.85 4.43 16.08
N VAL A 81 1.69 3.76 15.95
CA VAL A 81 1.56 2.59 15.08
C VAL A 81 1.72 2.97 13.60
N LEU A 82 1.02 4.01 13.14
CA LEU A 82 1.08 4.47 11.75
C LEU A 82 2.50 4.90 11.37
N ALA A 83 3.16 5.67 12.24
CA ALA A 83 4.52 6.14 11.99
C ALA A 83 5.53 4.99 11.95
N ASP A 84 5.41 4.00 12.85
CA ASP A 84 6.28 2.83 12.86
C ASP A 84 6.12 1.99 11.59
N MET A 85 4.87 1.72 11.17
CA MET A 85 4.59 1.02 9.91
C MET A 85 5.17 1.75 8.70
N TYR A 86 4.96 3.06 8.64
CA TYR A 86 5.38 3.89 7.51
C TYR A 86 6.91 4.02 7.40
N LEU A 87 7.60 4.20 8.53
CA LEU A 87 9.03 4.46 8.57
C LEU A 87 9.90 3.20 8.62
N ASN A 88 9.42 2.12 9.21
CA ASN A 88 10.25 0.97 9.59
C ASN A 88 9.75 -0.39 9.06
N PRO A 89 9.25 -0.53 7.82
CA PRO A 89 8.80 -1.82 7.33
C PRO A 89 9.97 -2.81 7.18
N VAL A 90 9.77 -4.07 7.59
CA VAL A 90 10.84 -5.10 7.53
C VAL A 90 10.97 -5.78 6.18
N PHE A 91 9.94 -5.76 5.36
CA PHE A 91 9.89 -6.46 4.06
C PHE A 91 10.31 -7.93 4.17
N ASP A 92 9.63 -8.68 5.03
CA ASP A 92 9.91 -10.09 5.21
C ASP A 92 9.68 -10.88 3.92
N ARG A 93 10.60 -11.83 3.61
CA ARG A 93 10.57 -12.57 2.35
C ARG A 93 9.38 -13.52 2.23
N GLN A 94 8.93 -14.09 3.35
CA GLN A 94 7.77 -14.99 3.35
C GLN A 94 6.49 -14.18 3.15
N GLU A 95 6.38 -13.03 3.81
CA GLU A 95 5.26 -12.11 3.62
C GLU A 95 5.21 -11.56 2.18
N ILE A 96 6.33 -11.18 1.58
CA ILE A 96 6.39 -10.80 0.16
C ILE A 96 5.84 -11.93 -0.73
N THR A 97 6.15 -13.17 -0.43
CA THR A 97 5.65 -14.31 -1.21
C THR A 97 4.15 -14.53 -1.02
N ARG A 98 3.63 -14.32 0.19
CA ARG A 98 2.20 -14.42 0.50
C ARG A 98 1.41 -13.29 -0.16
N GLU A 99 1.85 -12.05 0.02
CA GLU A 99 1.15 -10.88 -0.51
C GLU A 99 1.16 -10.84 -2.04
N ARG A 100 2.22 -11.29 -2.67
CA ARG A 100 2.22 -11.46 -4.13
C ARG A 100 1.08 -12.35 -4.64
N ARG A 101 0.70 -13.38 -3.89
CA ARG A 101 -0.45 -14.24 -4.24
C ARG A 101 -1.77 -13.50 -4.05
N VAL A 102 -1.90 -12.78 -2.93
CA VAL A 102 -3.08 -11.95 -2.66
C VAL A 102 -3.29 -10.93 -3.76
N ILE A 103 -2.26 -10.15 -4.13
CA ILE A 103 -2.36 -9.15 -5.19
C ILE A 103 -2.71 -9.77 -6.55
N LYS A 104 -2.19 -10.96 -6.87
CA LYS A 104 -2.59 -11.67 -8.09
C LYS A 104 -4.06 -12.08 -8.07
N GLU A 105 -4.59 -12.48 -6.93
CA GLU A 105 -6.02 -12.79 -6.76
C GLU A 105 -6.85 -11.51 -6.92
N GLU A 106 -6.40 -10.36 -6.39
CA GLU A 106 -7.06 -9.07 -6.58
C GLU A 106 -7.08 -8.63 -8.05
N ILE A 107 -5.97 -8.80 -8.78
CA ILE A 107 -5.93 -8.54 -10.23
C ILE A 107 -6.95 -9.42 -10.96
N ALA A 108 -7.00 -10.72 -10.64
CA ALA A 108 -7.97 -11.63 -11.25
C ALA A 108 -9.41 -11.21 -10.92
N MET A 109 -9.70 -10.82 -9.68
CA MET A 109 -11.01 -10.31 -9.27
C MET A 109 -11.42 -9.04 -10.03
N THR A 110 -10.48 -8.11 -10.27
CA THR A 110 -10.73 -6.90 -11.06
C THR A 110 -11.07 -7.25 -12.51
N LEU A 111 -10.34 -8.18 -13.13
CA LEU A 111 -10.62 -8.65 -14.49
C LEU A 111 -11.97 -9.35 -14.60
N ASP A 112 -12.40 -10.05 -13.56
CA ASP A 112 -13.71 -10.72 -13.50
C ASP A 112 -14.89 -9.75 -13.21
N GLN A 113 -14.60 -8.47 -12.91
CA GLN A 113 -15.61 -7.44 -12.67
C GLN A 113 -15.67 -6.44 -13.84
N PRO A 114 -16.64 -6.55 -14.79
CA PRO A 114 -16.70 -5.72 -15.99
C PRO A 114 -16.71 -4.20 -15.71
N SER A 115 -17.34 -3.78 -14.61
CA SER A 115 -17.43 -2.37 -14.22
C SER A 115 -16.09 -1.79 -13.76
N GLN A 116 -15.22 -2.60 -13.17
CA GLN A 116 -13.86 -2.18 -12.77
C GLN A 116 -12.91 -2.30 -13.96
N HIS A 117 -12.96 -3.41 -14.67
CA HIS A 117 -12.09 -3.65 -15.81
C HIS A 117 -12.29 -2.62 -16.94
N VAL A 118 -13.50 -2.15 -17.19
CA VAL A 118 -13.75 -1.09 -18.19
C VAL A 118 -13.09 0.23 -17.82
N LEU A 119 -12.95 0.55 -16.53
CA LEU A 119 -12.24 1.76 -16.09
C LEU A 119 -10.74 1.63 -16.39
N GLU A 120 -10.11 0.49 -16.08
CA GLU A 120 -8.71 0.23 -16.43
C GLU A 120 -8.46 0.31 -17.94
N LEU A 121 -9.35 -0.28 -18.76
CA LEU A 121 -9.26 -0.19 -20.21
C LEU A 121 -9.44 1.25 -20.72
N SER A 122 -10.26 2.05 -20.05
CA SER A 122 -10.44 3.47 -20.38
C SER A 122 -9.16 4.24 -20.11
N ASP A 123 -8.53 4.01 -18.94
CA ASP A 123 -7.28 4.67 -18.56
C ASP A 123 -6.14 4.27 -19.51
N GLU A 124 -6.00 3.01 -19.86
CA GLU A 124 -5.03 2.53 -20.83
C GLU A 124 -5.25 3.16 -22.22
N SER A 125 -6.51 3.35 -22.62
CA SER A 125 -6.87 3.95 -23.91
C SER A 125 -6.61 5.46 -23.94
N LEU A 126 -6.84 6.15 -22.82
CA LEU A 126 -6.61 7.60 -22.70
C LEU A 126 -5.14 7.95 -22.52
N TRP A 127 -4.38 7.07 -21.87
CA TRP A 127 -2.97 7.29 -21.50
C TRP A 127 -2.05 6.17 -22.00
N PRO A 128 -2.05 5.84 -23.31
CA PRO A 128 -1.32 4.69 -23.84
C PRO A 128 0.19 4.83 -23.60
N GLY A 129 0.76 3.81 -22.96
CA GLY A 129 2.19 3.76 -22.65
C GLY A 129 2.66 4.71 -21.54
N GLN A 130 1.77 5.48 -20.97
CA GLN A 130 2.07 6.41 -19.86
C GLN A 130 1.79 5.78 -18.49
N PRO A 131 2.40 6.28 -17.41
CA PRO A 131 2.16 5.77 -16.06
C PRO A 131 0.69 5.80 -15.63
N LEU A 132 -0.06 6.83 -16.03
CA LEU A 132 -1.49 6.99 -15.69
C LEU A 132 -2.40 5.95 -16.36
N GLY A 133 -1.98 5.33 -17.45
CA GLY A 133 -2.72 4.26 -18.12
C GLY A 133 -2.36 2.86 -17.62
N ARG A 134 -1.56 2.73 -16.56
CA ARG A 134 -1.18 1.44 -15.99
C ARG A 134 -2.08 1.05 -14.85
N SER A 135 -2.41 -0.25 -14.72
CA SER A 135 -3.10 -0.75 -13.54
C SER A 135 -2.29 -0.46 -12.27
N ILE A 136 -2.96 0.07 -11.25
CA ILE A 136 -2.37 0.35 -9.92
C ILE A 136 -1.86 -0.95 -9.27
N ALA A 137 -2.60 -2.05 -9.41
CA ALA A 137 -2.21 -3.35 -8.90
C ALA A 137 -1.02 -3.97 -9.67
N GLY A 138 -0.69 -3.40 -10.84
CA GLY A 138 0.38 -3.89 -11.69
C GLY A 138 -0.02 -5.06 -12.58
N ASP A 139 0.97 -5.81 -13.01
CA ASP A 139 0.82 -6.99 -13.81
C ASP A 139 1.58 -8.18 -13.21
N GLU A 140 1.21 -9.39 -13.62
CA GLU A 140 1.80 -10.62 -13.09
C GLU A 140 3.32 -10.70 -13.32
N ARG A 141 3.82 -10.16 -14.44
CA ARG A 141 5.24 -10.18 -14.79
C ARG A 141 6.06 -9.30 -13.87
N THR A 142 5.61 -8.08 -13.59
CA THR A 142 6.27 -7.15 -12.68
C THR A 142 6.19 -7.62 -11.26
N LEU A 143 5.03 -8.09 -10.79
CA LEU A 143 4.86 -8.68 -9.47
C LEU A 143 5.81 -9.85 -9.22
N ASN A 144 5.98 -10.75 -10.21
CA ASN A 144 6.89 -11.90 -10.09
C ASN A 144 8.37 -11.47 -9.97
N ARG A 145 8.75 -10.31 -10.49
CA ARG A 145 10.12 -9.78 -10.43
C ARG A 145 10.39 -8.96 -9.19
N THR A 146 9.37 -8.35 -8.59
CA THR A 146 9.50 -7.52 -7.39
C THR A 146 10.00 -8.36 -6.21
N ARG A 147 11.14 -8.00 -5.67
CA ARG A 147 11.80 -8.63 -4.53
C ARG A 147 11.95 -7.61 -3.40
N ARG A 148 12.45 -8.08 -2.27
CA ARG A 148 12.74 -7.24 -1.10
C ARG A 148 13.59 -6.00 -1.46
N ARG A 149 14.57 -6.17 -2.33
CA ARG A 149 15.46 -5.06 -2.75
C ARG A 149 14.70 -3.96 -3.48
N GLU A 150 13.81 -4.33 -4.37
CA GLU A 150 13.00 -3.39 -5.16
C GLU A 150 12.04 -2.64 -4.25
N LEU A 151 11.31 -3.32 -3.35
CA LEU A 151 10.41 -2.71 -2.37
C LEU A 151 11.17 -1.76 -1.42
N ALA A 152 12.27 -2.22 -0.82
CA ALA A 152 13.07 -1.38 0.07
C ALA A 152 13.68 -0.18 -0.67
N GLY A 153 14.12 -0.38 -1.91
CA GLY A 153 14.65 0.70 -2.74
C GLY A 153 13.59 1.73 -3.14
N PHE A 154 12.37 1.29 -3.45
CA PHE A 154 11.25 2.19 -3.75
C PHE A 154 10.84 2.97 -2.50
N HIS A 155 10.68 2.30 -1.36
CA HIS A 155 10.40 2.93 -0.08
C HIS A 155 11.44 4.01 0.26
N ALA A 156 12.73 3.68 0.20
CA ALA A 156 13.81 4.60 0.54
C ALA A 156 13.89 5.83 -0.40
N ARG A 157 13.41 5.72 -1.65
CA ARG A 157 13.38 6.85 -2.60
C ARG A 157 12.19 7.77 -2.41
N HIS A 158 11.07 7.24 -1.98
CA HIS A 158 9.79 7.92 -2.07
C HIS A 158 9.11 8.17 -0.72
N TYR A 159 9.42 7.39 0.31
CA TYR A 159 8.80 7.52 1.64
C TYR A 159 9.72 8.31 2.57
N VAL A 160 10.05 9.53 2.15
CA VAL A 160 10.94 10.45 2.87
C VAL A 160 10.22 11.73 3.23
N SER A 161 10.76 12.48 4.22
CA SER A 161 10.18 13.77 4.60
C SER A 161 10.24 14.74 3.42
N GLY A 162 9.09 15.30 3.02
CA GLY A 162 8.98 16.27 1.92
C GLY A 162 8.65 15.66 0.55
N SER A 163 8.31 14.37 0.51
CA SER A 163 7.72 13.73 -0.67
C SER A 163 6.22 13.97 -0.74
#